data_63bb71f4575dae260793e1070e256ae2
#
_entry.id   63bb71f4575dae260793e1070e256ae2
#
_cell.length_a   1.000
_cell.length_b   1.000
_cell.length_c   1.000
_cell.angle_alpha   90.00
_cell.angle_beta   90.00
_cell.angle_gamma   90.00
#
_symmetry.space_group_name_H-M   'P 1'
#
loop_
_entity.id
_entity.type
_entity.pdbx_description
1 polymer ?
#
loop_
_entity_poly.entity_id
_entity_poly.type
_entity_poly.pdbx_seq_one_letter_code
_entity_poly.pdbx_strand_id
1 'polypeptide(L)'
;FTPLKQVGDEVEGGDILGTVQETEIVLHKIMVPAGVRGTIRSISAGEYTVTDTVAVIDTPNGSSVNVSLMQKWPVRRGRPYQKKLSPDMPLITGQRVIDTLFPIAKGGVAAVPGPFGSGKTVVQHQLAKWAEADIVVYIGCGERGNEMTDVLNEFPELVDPKTGYSLMKRTVLIANTSDMPVAAREASIYTGITIAEYFRDMGYSVALMADSTSRWAEALREMSGRLEEMPGEEGYPAYLGSRLAQFYERAGRVITLGSDSRE
;
A
#
# COMPACT_ATOMS: atom_id res chain seq x y z
N PHE A 1 5.98 19.39 10.70
CA PHE A 1 6.88 18.29 11.02
C PHE A 1 7.42 18.45 12.44
N THR A 2 7.31 17.37 13.21
CA THR A 2 7.82 17.30 14.60
C THR A 2 8.92 16.25 14.65
N PRO A 3 10.19 16.63 14.89
CA PRO A 3 11.30 15.70 14.94
C PRO A 3 11.22 14.81 16.19
N LEU A 4 11.59 13.52 16.04
CA LEU A 4 11.76 12.55 17.12
C LEU A 4 13.23 12.21 17.39
N LYS A 5 14.12 12.59 16.48
CA LYS A 5 15.56 12.42 16.57
C LYS A 5 16.24 13.79 16.70
N GLN A 6 17.50 13.79 17.10
CA GLN A 6 18.30 14.99 17.30
C GLN A 6 19.54 15.02 16.41
N VAL A 7 20.15 16.19 16.28
CA VAL A 7 21.44 16.34 15.59
C VAL A 7 22.50 15.52 16.35
N GLY A 8 23.26 14.73 15.60
CA GLY A 8 24.28 13.83 16.16
C GLY A 8 23.81 12.39 16.36
N ASP A 9 22.50 12.11 16.26
CA ASP A 9 22.00 10.74 16.35
C ASP A 9 22.45 9.91 15.14
N GLU A 10 22.86 8.67 15.40
CA GLU A 10 23.08 7.68 14.35
C GLU A 10 21.73 7.10 13.90
N VAL A 11 21.55 6.98 12.60
CA VAL A 11 20.31 6.46 11.99
C VAL A 11 20.60 5.54 10.83
N GLU A 12 19.67 4.61 10.59
CA GLU A 12 19.71 3.70 9.45
C GLU A 12 18.38 3.66 8.71
N GLY A 13 18.41 3.07 7.50
CA GLY A 13 17.20 3.00 6.64
C GLY A 13 16.02 2.38 7.38
N GLY A 14 14.90 3.11 7.40
CA GLY A 14 13.69 2.72 8.11
C GLY A 14 13.49 3.38 9.48
N ASP A 15 14.50 3.99 10.09
CA ASP A 15 14.33 4.75 11.33
C ASP A 15 13.39 5.92 11.15
N ILE A 16 12.57 6.18 12.16
CA ILE A 16 11.64 7.31 12.15
C ILE A 16 12.39 8.57 12.59
N LEU A 17 12.46 9.55 11.70
CA LEU A 17 13.04 10.88 11.97
C LEU A 17 12.09 11.80 12.69
N GLY A 18 10.81 11.71 12.41
CA GLY A 18 9.79 12.57 12.96
C GLY A 18 8.41 12.26 12.39
N THR A 19 7.43 13.06 12.75
CA THR A 19 6.02 12.82 12.42
C THR A 19 5.32 14.06 11.90
N VAL A 20 4.27 13.84 11.10
CA VAL A 20 3.33 14.86 10.63
C VAL A 20 1.92 14.32 10.81
N GLN A 21 1.04 15.07 11.48
CA GLN A 21 -0.37 14.71 11.55
C GLN A 21 -1.03 14.98 10.21
N GLU A 22 -1.39 13.93 9.49
CA GLU A 22 -1.94 14.04 8.13
C GLU A 22 -3.47 14.10 8.13
N THR A 23 -4.09 13.21 8.89
CA THR A 23 -5.54 13.23 9.18
C THR A 23 -5.75 13.05 10.68
N GLU A 24 -7.00 13.11 11.16
CA GLU A 24 -7.32 12.88 12.57
C GLU A 24 -6.91 11.48 13.05
N ILE A 25 -6.78 10.53 12.12
CA ILE A 25 -6.48 9.13 12.42
C ILE A 25 -5.04 8.77 12.05
N VAL A 26 -4.49 9.38 10.99
CA VAL A 26 -3.20 8.98 10.41
C VAL A 26 -2.10 9.93 10.84
N LEU A 27 -1.16 9.40 11.61
CA LEU A 27 0.11 10.04 11.94
C LEU A 27 1.17 9.57 10.93
N HIS A 28 1.54 10.44 9.99
CA HIS A 28 2.55 10.14 8.99
C HIS A 28 3.95 10.14 9.62
N LYS A 29 4.64 9.02 9.55
CA LYS A 29 6.00 8.83 10.09
C LYS A 29 7.01 9.00 8.98
N ILE A 30 7.87 10.00 9.10
CA ILE A 30 8.93 10.26 8.13
C ILE A 30 10.13 9.38 8.45
N MET A 31 10.49 8.52 7.52
CA MET A 31 11.52 7.49 7.69
C MET A 31 12.78 7.83 6.90
N VAL A 32 13.92 7.39 7.42
CA VAL A 32 15.18 7.36 6.67
C VAL A 32 15.02 6.47 5.44
N PRO A 33 15.41 6.94 4.25
CA PRO A 33 15.32 6.13 3.02
C PRO A 33 16.08 4.81 3.16
N ALA A 34 15.55 3.74 2.56
CA ALA A 34 16.20 2.43 2.58
C ALA A 34 17.61 2.50 1.98
N GLY A 35 18.56 1.86 2.66
CA GLY A 35 19.97 1.84 2.25
C GLY A 35 20.80 3.07 2.68
N VAL A 36 20.18 4.05 3.34
CA VAL A 36 20.89 5.19 3.94
C VAL A 36 21.26 4.85 5.38
N ARG A 37 22.49 5.11 5.77
CA ARG A 37 22.97 5.02 7.14
C ARG A 37 23.94 6.16 7.40
N GLY A 38 23.86 6.76 8.58
CA GLY A 38 24.79 7.85 8.94
C GLY A 38 24.35 8.60 10.17
N THR A 39 24.90 9.81 10.33
CA THR A 39 24.63 10.69 11.48
C THR A 39 23.82 11.90 11.03
N ILE A 40 22.85 12.29 11.81
CA ILE A 40 22.01 13.47 11.52
C ILE A 40 22.87 14.74 11.68
N ARG A 41 23.09 15.45 10.57
CA ARG A 41 23.77 16.76 10.56
C ARG A 41 22.81 17.88 10.96
N SER A 42 21.58 17.84 10.45
CA SER A 42 20.56 18.83 10.75
C SER A 42 19.17 18.21 10.69
N ILE A 43 18.31 18.64 11.58
CA ILE A 43 16.88 18.31 11.61
C ILE A 43 16.17 19.44 12.34
N SER A 44 15.04 19.91 11.82
CA SER A 44 14.32 21.03 12.43
C SER A 44 12.81 20.85 12.34
N ALA A 45 12.11 21.27 13.39
CA ALA A 45 10.65 21.35 13.41
C ALA A 45 10.18 22.52 12.56
N GLY A 46 8.99 22.41 11.99
CA GLY A 46 8.38 23.51 11.23
C GLY A 46 7.32 23.04 10.24
N GLU A 47 6.83 23.99 9.48
CA GLU A 47 5.93 23.77 8.37
C GLU A 47 6.76 23.63 7.08
N TYR A 48 6.52 22.56 6.34
CA TYR A 48 7.28 22.19 5.15
C TYR A 48 6.33 21.74 4.04
N THR A 49 6.73 21.97 2.81
CA THR A 49 6.12 21.26 1.68
C THR A 49 6.69 19.84 1.59
N VAL A 50 6.02 18.96 0.85
CA VAL A 50 6.45 17.55 0.73
C VAL A 50 7.85 17.37 0.13
N THR A 51 8.33 18.37 -0.61
CA THR A 51 9.63 18.36 -1.28
C THR A 51 10.75 19.04 -0.50
N ASP A 52 10.40 19.80 0.55
CA ASP A 52 11.40 20.50 1.35
C ASP A 52 12.25 19.53 2.17
N THR A 53 13.52 19.87 2.35
CA THR A 53 14.44 19.09 3.17
C THR A 53 14.17 19.34 4.66
N VAL A 54 13.80 18.29 5.39
CA VAL A 54 13.53 18.35 6.84
C VAL A 54 14.70 17.84 7.67
N ALA A 55 15.55 17.01 7.08
CA ALA A 55 16.76 16.50 7.72
C ALA A 55 17.89 16.27 6.71
N VAL A 56 19.12 16.38 7.16
CA VAL A 56 20.32 16.03 6.40
C VAL A 56 21.11 14.98 7.17
N ILE A 57 21.45 13.89 6.50
CA ILE A 57 22.21 12.76 7.08
C ILE A 57 23.56 12.68 6.41
N ASP A 58 24.62 12.71 7.19
CA ASP A 58 25.99 12.47 6.73
C ASP A 58 26.28 10.98 6.75
N THR A 59 26.60 10.45 5.58
CA THR A 59 26.95 9.04 5.42
C THR A 59 28.43 8.78 5.71
N PRO A 60 28.81 7.57 6.10
CA PRO A 60 30.23 7.21 6.34
C PRO A 60 31.14 7.44 5.13
N ASN A 61 30.57 7.49 3.93
CA ASN A 61 31.32 7.72 2.69
C ASN A 61 31.64 9.20 2.43
N GLY A 62 31.31 10.09 3.36
CA GLY A 62 31.55 11.54 3.24
C GLY A 62 30.52 12.29 2.36
N SER A 63 29.46 11.62 1.92
CA SER A 63 28.35 12.26 1.23
C SER A 63 27.22 12.61 2.20
N SER A 64 26.37 13.56 1.82
CA SER A 64 25.18 13.93 2.59
C SER A 64 23.92 13.59 1.80
N VAL A 65 22.93 13.08 2.52
CA VAL A 65 21.60 12.76 1.96
C VAL A 65 20.56 13.69 2.55
N ASN A 66 19.85 14.40 1.68
CA ASN A 66 18.72 15.23 2.06
C ASN A 66 17.46 14.37 2.16
N VAL A 67 16.76 14.45 3.29
CA VAL A 67 15.50 13.76 3.52
C VAL A 67 14.36 14.76 3.50
N SER A 68 13.35 14.49 2.67
CA SER A 68 12.11 15.27 2.58
C SER A 68 10.93 14.48 3.17
N LEU A 69 9.73 15.08 3.16
CA LEU A 69 8.52 14.42 3.65
C LEU A 69 8.00 13.33 2.71
N MET A 70 8.57 13.18 1.54
CA MET A 70 8.20 12.15 0.57
C MET A 70 9.37 11.25 0.20
N GLN A 71 9.07 10.04 -0.24
CA GLN A 71 10.04 9.11 -0.83
C GLN A 71 9.63 8.75 -2.25
N LYS A 72 10.60 8.68 -3.17
CA LYS A 72 10.40 8.12 -4.51
C LYS A 72 10.76 6.65 -4.49
N TRP A 73 9.85 5.81 -4.98
CA TRP A 73 10.06 4.36 -5.02
C TRP A 73 9.63 3.77 -6.37
N PRO A 74 10.40 2.87 -6.98
CA PRO A 74 10.00 2.17 -8.19
C PRO A 74 8.89 1.17 -7.88
N VAL A 75 7.66 1.46 -8.31
CA VAL A 75 6.44 0.74 -7.90
C VAL A 75 6.43 -0.76 -8.19
N ARG A 76 7.17 -1.21 -9.21
CA ARG A 76 7.30 -2.64 -9.53
C ARG A 76 8.23 -3.40 -8.61
N ARG A 77 8.94 -2.70 -7.74
CA ARG A 77 9.87 -3.29 -6.78
C ARG A 77 9.27 -3.23 -5.39
N GLY A 78 9.15 -4.38 -4.72
CA GLY A 78 8.70 -4.46 -3.33
C GLY A 78 9.61 -3.64 -2.40
N ARG A 79 9.01 -3.01 -1.39
CA ARG A 79 9.79 -2.29 -0.37
C ARG A 79 10.49 -3.28 0.54
N PRO A 80 11.74 -3.00 0.91
CA PRO A 80 12.53 -3.93 1.73
C PRO A 80 11.99 -4.02 3.16
N TYR A 81 12.24 -5.15 3.77
CA TYR A 81 11.94 -5.44 5.18
C TYR A 81 13.06 -6.29 5.77
N GLN A 82 13.14 -6.35 7.09
CA GLN A 82 14.19 -7.13 7.77
C GLN A 82 13.90 -8.63 7.70
N LYS A 83 12.66 -9.01 8.02
CA LYS A 83 12.23 -10.42 8.04
C LYS A 83 10.73 -10.53 7.75
N LYS A 84 10.35 -11.55 6.98
CA LYS A 84 8.94 -11.92 6.79
C LYS A 84 8.55 -12.94 7.87
N LEU A 85 7.40 -12.70 8.49
CA LEU A 85 6.85 -13.55 9.55
C LEU A 85 5.85 -14.55 8.96
N SER A 86 5.60 -15.63 9.70
CA SER A 86 4.55 -16.58 9.35
C SER A 86 3.16 -15.98 9.59
N PRO A 87 2.17 -16.27 8.73
CA PRO A 87 0.80 -15.80 8.88
C PRO A 87 0.05 -16.66 9.91
N ASP A 88 0.32 -16.47 11.20
CA ASP A 88 -0.22 -17.22 12.33
C ASP A 88 -1.31 -16.49 13.12
N MET A 89 -1.57 -15.22 12.79
CA MET A 89 -2.61 -14.41 13.40
C MET A 89 -3.81 -14.26 12.47
N PRO A 90 -5.06 -14.51 12.94
CA PRO A 90 -6.24 -14.30 12.11
C PRO A 90 -6.52 -12.81 11.90
N LEU A 91 -6.98 -12.44 10.70
CA LEU A 91 -7.58 -11.16 10.40
C LEU A 91 -9.08 -11.24 10.70
N ILE A 92 -9.54 -10.48 11.65
CA ILE A 92 -10.99 -10.38 11.94
C ILE A 92 -11.62 -9.46 10.90
N THR A 93 -12.49 -10.02 10.07
CA THR A 93 -13.16 -9.30 8.98
C THR A 93 -14.52 -8.72 9.39
N GLY A 94 -15.08 -9.20 10.52
CA GLY A 94 -16.43 -8.87 10.93
C GLY A 94 -17.52 -9.64 10.17
N GLN A 95 -17.14 -10.50 9.22
CA GLN A 95 -18.07 -11.35 8.48
C GLN A 95 -18.03 -12.76 9.06
N ARG A 96 -19.12 -13.19 9.71
CA ARG A 96 -19.17 -14.50 10.42
C ARG A 96 -18.76 -15.68 9.55
N VAL A 97 -19.22 -15.73 8.32
CA VAL A 97 -18.92 -16.82 7.39
C VAL A 97 -17.41 -16.88 7.09
N ILE A 98 -16.78 -15.73 6.86
CA ILE A 98 -15.35 -15.65 6.59
C ILE A 98 -14.58 -16.03 7.85
N ASP A 99 -14.86 -15.37 8.97
CA ASP A 99 -14.08 -15.52 10.21
C ASP A 99 -14.18 -16.93 10.81
N THR A 100 -15.30 -17.65 10.57
CA THR A 100 -15.50 -18.97 11.15
C THR A 100 -15.18 -20.13 10.19
N LEU A 101 -15.47 -19.99 8.90
CA LEU A 101 -15.34 -21.10 7.94
C LEU A 101 -14.18 -20.93 6.96
N PHE A 102 -13.78 -19.69 6.68
CA PHE A 102 -12.71 -19.37 5.72
C PHE A 102 -11.78 -18.28 6.29
N PRO A 103 -11.19 -18.49 7.48
CA PRO A 103 -10.42 -17.46 8.15
C PRO A 103 -9.25 -16.97 7.29
N ILE A 104 -9.07 -15.66 7.25
CA ILE A 104 -7.96 -15.01 6.57
C ILE A 104 -6.90 -14.67 7.62
N ALA A 105 -5.65 -14.98 7.35
CA ALA A 105 -4.55 -14.60 8.23
C ALA A 105 -4.10 -13.15 7.96
N LYS A 106 -3.66 -12.44 8.98
CA LYS A 106 -2.95 -11.15 8.81
C LYS A 106 -1.70 -11.36 7.95
N GLY A 107 -1.54 -10.53 6.91
CA GLY A 107 -0.51 -10.71 5.90
C GLY A 107 -0.81 -11.79 4.86
N GLY A 108 -2.00 -12.42 4.93
CA GLY A 108 -2.46 -13.37 3.93
C GLY A 108 -3.06 -12.71 2.69
N VAL A 109 -3.42 -13.55 1.73
CA VAL A 109 -4.10 -13.15 0.49
C VAL A 109 -5.37 -13.99 0.36
N ALA A 110 -6.48 -13.32 0.07
CA ALA A 110 -7.76 -13.96 -0.20
C ALA A 110 -8.28 -13.59 -1.59
N ALA A 111 -8.74 -14.57 -2.33
CA ALA A 111 -9.43 -14.36 -3.60
C ALA A 111 -10.95 -14.35 -3.36
N VAL A 112 -11.64 -13.41 -4.01
CA VAL A 112 -13.11 -13.34 -4.05
C VAL A 112 -13.57 -13.57 -5.48
N PRO A 113 -13.58 -14.83 -5.97
CA PRO A 113 -13.94 -15.13 -7.34
C PRO A 113 -15.45 -15.08 -7.53
N GLY A 114 -15.88 -14.79 -8.74
CA GLY A 114 -17.29 -14.84 -9.10
C GLY A 114 -17.58 -14.11 -10.42
N PRO A 115 -18.65 -14.47 -11.11
CA PRO A 115 -19.09 -13.77 -12.32
C PRO A 115 -19.60 -12.36 -11.99
N PHE A 116 -19.94 -11.62 -13.04
CA PHE A 116 -20.57 -10.31 -12.89
C PHE A 116 -21.88 -10.42 -12.09
N GLY A 117 -22.11 -9.49 -11.17
CA GLY A 117 -23.32 -9.47 -10.34
C GLY A 117 -23.31 -10.45 -9.16
N SER A 118 -22.21 -11.18 -8.90
CA SER A 118 -22.11 -12.11 -7.76
C SER A 118 -21.86 -11.44 -6.41
N GLY A 119 -21.76 -10.12 -6.37
CA GLY A 119 -21.54 -9.37 -5.13
C GLY A 119 -20.08 -9.24 -4.68
N LYS A 120 -19.10 -9.46 -5.57
CA LYS A 120 -17.66 -9.30 -5.25
C LYS A 120 -17.35 -7.95 -4.64
N THR A 121 -17.76 -6.87 -5.29
CA THR A 121 -17.54 -5.50 -4.83
C THR A 121 -18.20 -5.24 -3.48
N VAL A 122 -19.40 -5.76 -3.26
CA VAL A 122 -20.13 -5.65 -1.98
C VAL A 122 -19.33 -6.32 -0.85
N VAL A 123 -18.78 -7.50 -1.08
CA VAL A 123 -17.92 -8.20 -0.10
C VAL A 123 -16.69 -7.36 0.21
N GLN A 124 -16.02 -6.81 -0.79
CA GLN A 124 -14.84 -5.96 -0.60
C GLN A 124 -15.17 -4.68 0.19
N HIS A 125 -16.29 -4.02 -0.09
CA HIS A 125 -16.75 -2.86 0.68
C HIS A 125 -17.03 -3.22 2.14
N GLN A 126 -17.65 -4.37 2.40
CA GLN A 126 -17.86 -4.84 3.77
C GLN A 126 -16.54 -5.13 4.49
N LEU A 127 -15.58 -5.73 3.81
CA LEU A 127 -14.24 -5.94 4.35
C LEU A 127 -13.53 -4.62 4.65
N ALA A 128 -13.61 -3.63 3.74
CA ALA A 128 -13.05 -2.30 3.95
C ALA A 128 -13.63 -1.61 5.20
N LYS A 129 -14.93 -1.80 5.43
CA LYS A 129 -15.64 -1.19 6.56
C LYS A 129 -15.33 -1.84 7.91
N TRP A 130 -15.29 -3.16 7.95
CA TRP A 130 -15.31 -3.92 9.21
C TRP A 130 -13.99 -4.63 9.54
N ALA A 131 -13.10 -4.83 8.56
CA ALA A 131 -11.84 -5.51 8.81
C ALA A 131 -10.98 -4.77 9.84
N GLU A 132 -10.28 -5.55 10.65
CA GLU A 132 -9.34 -5.04 11.62
C GLU A 132 -8.04 -4.58 10.93
N ALA A 133 -8.10 -3.39 10.31
CA ALA A 133 -6.97 -2.73 9.67
C ALA A 133 -6.98 -1.25 10.04
N ASP A 134 -5.78 -0.65 10.13
CA ASP A 134 -5.63 0.77 10.41
C ASP A 134 -5.84 1.60 9.14
N ILE A 135 -5.31 1.13 8.03
CA ILE A 135 -5.37 1.78 6.72
C ILE A 135 -6.01 0.82 5.71
N VAL A 136 -6.84 1.38 4.85
CA VAL A 136 -7.43 0.67 3.71
C VAL A 136 -6.88 1.26 2.42
N VAL A 137 -6.37 0.42 1.53
CA VAL A 137 -6.02 0.80 0.16
C VAL A 137 -6.97 0.08 -0.78
N TYR A 138 -7.82 0.85 -1.45
CA TYR A 138 -8.78 0.33 -2.43
C TYR A 138 -8.33 0.68 -3.85
N ILE A 139 -8.15 -0.31 -4.69
CA ILE A 139 -7.75 -0.16 -6.08
C ILE A 139 -8.91 -0.59 -6.97
N GLY A 140 -9.56 0.38 -7.60
CA GLY A 140 -10.44 0.12 -8.73
C GLY A 140 -9.59 -0.02 -10.00
N CYS A 141 -9.38 -1.24 -10.47
CA CYS A 141 -8.54 -1.54 -11.62
C CYS A 141 -9.41 -1.88 -12.85
N GLY A 142 -9.61 -0.91 -13.72
CA GLY A 142 -10.41 -1.06 -14.93
C GLY A 142 -11.92 -1.19 -14.65
N GLU A 143 -12.37 -0.65 -13.53
CA GLU A 143 -13.77 -0.65 -13.14
C GLU A 143 -14.59 0.35 -13.96
N ARG A 144 -15.90 0.18 -13.92
CA ARG A 144 -16.83 1.11 -14.58
C ARG A 144 -16.86 2.44 -13.85
N GLY A 145 -16.98 3.53 -14.58
CA GLY A 145 -17.01 4.88 -14.00
C GLY A 145 -18.13 5.06 -12.97
N ASN A 146 -19.32 4.49 -13.19
CA ASN A 146 -20.42 4.53 -12.23
C ASN A 146 -20.09 3.78 -10.92
N GLU A 147 -19.47 2.59 -10.99
CA GLU A 147 -19.08 1.84 -9.79
C GLU A 147 -18.03 2.60 -8.96
N MET A 148 -17.07 3.25 -9.63
CA MET A 148 -16.12 4.12 -8.95
C MET A 148 -16.76 5.37 -8.35
N THR A 149 -17.77 5.92 -9.01
CA THR A 149 -18.55 7.05 -8.48
C THR A 149 -19.33 6.64 -7.23
N ASP A 150 -19.90 5.44 -7.23
CA ASP A 150 -20.59 4.91 -6.05
C ASP A 150 -19.62 4.77 -4.86
N VAL A 151 -18.42 4.24 -5.06
CA VAL A 151 -17.38 4.17 -4.02
C VAL A 151 -17.02 5.56 -3.50
N LEU A 152 -16.84 6.55 -4.40
CA LEU A 152 -16.52 7.92 -4.03
C LEU A 152 -17.62 8.61 -3.23
N ASN A 153 -18.87 8.25 -3.46
CA ASN A 153 -20.03 8.79 -2.74
C ASN A 153 -20.27 8.06 -1.42
N GLU A 154 -20.16 6.72 -1.42
CA GLU A 154 -20.48 5.90 -0.25
C GLU A 154 -19.38 5.97 0.85
N PHE A 155 -18.12 5.90 0.50
CA PHE A 155 -17.03 5.83 1.49
C PHE A 155 -16.96 7.06 2.41
N PRO A 156 -17.19 8.30 1.96
CA PRO A 156 -17.26 9.45 2.86
C PRO A 156 -18.40 9.40 3.86
N GLU A 157 -19.53 8.76 3.49
CA GLU A 157 -20.71 8.62 4.35
C GLU A 157 -20.57 7.48 5.34
N LEU A 158 -19.70 6.50 5.05
CA LEU A 158 -19.44 5.39 5.96
C LEU A 158 -18.63 5.88 7.16
N VAL A 159 -19.15 5.57 8.34
CA VAL A 159 -18.47 5.88 9.61
C VAL A 159 -17.68 4.65 10.06
N ASP A 160 -16.41 4.86 10.38
CA ASP A 160 -15.57 3.84 10.97
C ASP A 160 -16.08 3.53 12.40
N PRO A 161 -16.52 2.31 12.69
CA PRO A 161 -17.07 1.96 13.99
C PRO A 161 -16.06 2.07 15.13
N LYS A 162 -14.76 2.08 14.85
CA LYS A 162 -13.69 2.17 15.85
C LYS A 162 -13.41 3.61 16.26
N THR A 163 -13.37 4.52 15.29
CA THR A 163 -12.92 5.90 15.49
C THR A 163 -14.05 6.91 15.48
N GLY A 164 -15.20 6.56 14.90
CA GLY A 164 -16.34 7.48 14.72
C GLY A 164 -16.14 8.51 13.60
N TYR A 165 -14.99 8.49 12.90
CA TYR A 165 -14.72 9.36 11.77
C TYR A 165 -15.15 8.70 10.46
N SER A 166 -15.23 9.49 9.38
CA SER A 166 -15.46 8.95 8.03
C SER A 166 -14.38 7.93 7.66
N LEU A 167 -14.81 6.83 7.03
CA LEU A 167 -13.92 5.78 6.53
C LEU A 167 -12.85 6.34 5.57
N MET A 168 -13.18 7.40 4.81
CA MET A 168 -12.22 8.07 3.91
C MET A 168 -10.99 8.65 4.63
N LYS A 169 -11.07 8.93 5.93
CA LYS A 169 -9.92 9.46 6.70
C LYS A 169 -8.78 8.44 6.86
N ARG A 170 -9.06 7.15 6.66
CA ARG A 170 -8.09 6.06 6.69
C ARG A 170 -8.01 5.27 5.36
N THR A 171 -8.63 5.77 4.31
CA THR A 171 -8.70 5.08 3.01
C THR A 171 -7.89 5.82 1.95
N VAL A 172 -7.06 5.08 1.23
CA VAL A 172 -6.44 5.50 -0.02
C VAL A 172 -7.22 4.88 -1.16
N LEU A 173 -7.79 5.71 -2.02
CA LEU A 173 -8.56 5.27 -3.17
C LEU A 173 -7.78 5.52 -4.46
N ILE A 174 -7.52 4.45 -5.21
CA ILE A 174 -6.91 4.50 -6.54
C ILE A 174 -7.98 4.14 -7.56
N ALA A 175 -8.47 5.15 -8.27
CA ALA A 175 -9.50 4.99 -9.27
C ALA A 175 -8.87 4.89 -10.66
N ASN A 176 -8.91 3.70 -11.25
CA ASN A 176 -8.61 3.48 -12.65
C ASN A 176 -9.87 2.92 -13.32
N THR A 177 -10.48 3.73 -14.18
CA THR A 177 -11.70 3.36 -14.92
C THR A 177 -11.36 2.67 -16.24
N SER A 178 -12.33 1.98 -16.80
CA SER A 178 -12.18 1.16 -18.01
C SER A 178 -11.84 1.96 -19.27
N ASP A 179 -12.09 3.26 -19.28
CA ASP A 179 -11.79 4.20 -20.37
C ASP A 179 -10.36 4.78 -20.29
N MET A 180 -9.66 4.58 -19.18
CA MET A 180 -8.28 5.04 -19.01
C MET A 180 -7.28 4.19 -19.80
N PRO A 181 -6.10 4.74 -20.15
CA PRO A 181 -5.07 4.01 -20.89
C PRO A 181 -4.66 2.70 -20.21
N VAL A 182 -4.38 1.67 -21.01
CA VAL A 182 -4.00 0.33 -20.55
C VAL A 182 -2.77 0.35 -19.65
N ALA A 183 -1.78 1.18 -19.97
CA ALA A 183 -0.58 1.34 -19.14
C ALA A 183 -0.89 1.89 -17.74
N ALA A 184 -1.87 2.79 -17.62
CA ALA A 184 -2.32 3.29 -16.32
C ALA A 184 -3.04 2.19 -15.52
N ARG A 185 -3.80 1.33 -16.20
CA ARG A 185 -4.46 0.17 -15.57
C ARG A 185 -3.44 -0.81 -15.03
N GLU A 186 -2.43 -1.13 -15.80
CA GLU A 186 -1.33 -1.99 -15.35
C GLU A 186 -0.57 -1.39 -14.17
N ALA A 187 -0.30 -0.09 -14.20
CA ALA A 187 0.44 0.60 -13.15
C ALA A 187 -0.37 0.76 -11.84
N SER A 188 -1.70 0.80 -11.90
CA SER A 188 -2.55 1.06 -10.73
C SER A 188 -2.35 0.04 -9.61
N ILE A 189 -2.21 -1.24 -9.96
CA ILE A 189 -1.96 -2.34 -9.01
C ILE A 189 -0.63 -2.14 -8.27
N TYR A 190 0.44 -1.83 -9.01
CA TYR A 190 1.75 -1.61 -8.40
C TYR A 190 1.80 -0.34 -7.56
N THR A 191 1.11 0.70 -7.98
CA THR A 191 1.00 1.95 -7.21
C THR A 191 0.31 1.69 -5.87
N GLY A 192 -0.81 0.97 -5.89
CA GLY A 192 -1.56 0.66 -4.68
C GLY A 192 -0.78 -0.19 -3.69
N ILE A 193 -0.14 -1.27 -4.15
CA ILE A 193 0.63 -2.11 -3.23
C ILE A 193 1.87 -1.38 -2.68
N THR A 194 2.48 -0.49 -3.46
CA THR A 194 3.62 0.31 -2.99
C THR A 194 3.21 1.29 -1.89
N ILE A 195 2.04 1.92 -2.03
CA ILE A 195 1.47 2.79 -0.98
C ILE A 195 1.14 1.96 0.27
N ALA A 196 0.54 0.78 0.11
CA ALA A 196 0.24 -0.12 1.22
C ALA A 196 1.52 -0.53 1.97
N GLU A 197 2.58 -0.89 1.26
CA GLU A 197 3.88 -1.20 1.87
C GLU A 197 4.51 0.00 2.59
N TYR A 198 4.31 1.20 2.09
CA TYR A 198 4.81 2.41 2.75
C TYR A 198 4.14 2.64 4.10
N PHE A 199 2.82 2.48 4.19
CA PHE A 199 2.11 2.53 5.48
C PHE A 199 2.47 1.36 6.40
N ARG A 200 2.67 0.15 5.86
CA ARG A 200 3.21 -0.99 6.61
C ARG A 200 4.55 -0.64 7.25
N ASP A 201 5.45 -0.01 6.52
CA ASP A 201 6.78 0.38 7.02
C ASP A 201 6.69 1.39 8.16
N MET A 202 5.61 2.16 8.25
CA MET A 202 5.30 3.01 9.40
C MET A 202 4.77 2.23 10.62
N GLY A 203 4.47 0.93 10.47
CA GLY A 203 3.91 0.07 11.51
C GLY A 203 2.38 0.05 11.55
N TYR A 204 1.71 0.41 10.45
CA TYR A 204 0.26 0.28 10.30
C TYR A 204 -0.13 -1.08 9.75
N SER A 205 -1.25 -1.60 10.21
CA SER A 205 -1.93 -2.74 9.61
C SER A 205 -2.72 -2.27 8.40
N VAL A 206 -2.38 -2.78 7.20
CA VAL A 206 -2.96 -2.30 5.95
C VAL A 206 -3.76 -3.41 5.28
N ALA A 207 -5.02 -3.15 4.97
CA ALA A 207 -5.85 -3.98 4.10
C ALA A 207 -5.85 -3.41 2.68
N LEU A 208 -5.41 -4.21 1.71
CA LEU A 208 -5.44 -3.83 0.30
C LEU A 208 -6.52 -4.63 -0.43
N MET A 209 -7.36 -3.94 -1.16
CA MET A 209 -8.41 -4.51 -2.00
C MET A 209 -8.17 -4.13 -3.45
N ALA A 210 -8.21 -5.10 -4.35
CA ALA A 210 -8.04 -4.88 -5.79
C ALA A 210 -9.27 -5.39 -6.54
N ASP A 211 -10.03 -4.49 -7.09
CA ASP A 211 -11.21 -4.76 -7.92
C ASP A 211 -10.99 -4.25 -9.34
N SER A 212 -10.61 -5.08 -10.30
CA SER A 212 -10.31 -6.50 -10.12
C SER A 212 -9.00 -6.87 -10.80
N THR A 213 -8.35 -7.90 -10.29
CA THR A 213 -7.11 -8.44 -10.90
C THR A 213 -7.35 -9.07 -12.27
N SER A 214 -8.58 -9.45 -12.63
CA SER A 214 -8.93 -9.90 -13.98
C SER A 214 -8.75 -8.80 -15.02
N ARG A 215 -9.11 -7.56 -14.69
CA ARG A 215 -8.89 -6.41 -15.55
C ARG A 215 -7.43 -6.03 -15.69
N TRP A 216 -6.66 -6.28 -14.64
CA TRP A 216 -5.20 -6.17 -14.73
C TRP A 216 -4.60 -7.22 -15.67
N ALA A 217 -5.05 -8.47 -15.61
CA ALA A 217 -4.64 -9.52 -16.54
C ALA A 217 -4.99 -9.17 -18.00
N GLU A 218 -6.19 -8.61 -18.24
CA GLU A 218 -6.57 -8.09 -19.57
C GLU A 218 -5.62 -7.00 -20.06
N ALA A 219 -5.20 -6.09 -19.18
CA ALA A 219 -4.23 -5.05 -19.52
C ALA A 219 -2.87 -5.65 -19.90
N LEU A 220 -2.40 -6.65 -19.17
CA LEU A 220 -1.16 -7.36 -19.51
C LEU A 220 -1.26 -8.07 -20.87
N ARG A 221 -2.41 -8.68 -21.17
CA ARG A 221 -2.67 -9.31 -22.48
C ARG A 221 -2.64 -8.29 -23.61
N GLU A 222 -3.28 -7.14 -23.44
CA GLU A 222 -3.30 -6.09 -24.45
C GLU A 222 -1.90 -5.49 -24.68
N MET A 223 -1.14 -5.27 -23.61
CA MET A 223 0.23 -4.75 -23.73
C MET A 223 1.15 -5.75 -24.43
N SER A 224 1.10 -7.02 -24.07
CA SER A 224 1.91 -8.06 -24.73
C SER A 224 1.56 -8.21 -26.20
N GLY A 225 0.28 -8.11 -26.55
CA GLY A 225 -0.16 -8.12 -27.95
C GLY A 225 0.37 -6.93 -28.75
N ARG A 226 0.40 -5.73 -28.17
CA ARG A 226 0.96 -4.53 -28.80
C ARG A 226 2.49 -4.59 -28.93
N LEU A 227 3.16 -5.32 -28.06
CA LEU A 227 4.60 -5.56 -28.11
C LEU A 227 4.97 -6.77 -28.98
N GLU A 228 3.98 -7.40 -29.62
CA GLU A 228 4.16 -8.58 -30.47
C GLU A 228 4.86 -9.74 -29.73
N GLU A 229 4.66 -9.85 -28.43
CA GLU A 229 5.16 -10.97 -27.64
C GLU A 229 4.41 -12.26 -27.98
N MET A 230 5.11 -13.39 -27.92
CA MET A 230 4.49 -14.69 -28.21
C MET A 230 3.36 -14.96 -27.20
N PRO A 231 2.12 -15.17 -27.64
CA PRO A 231 1.01 -15.42 -26.74
C PRO A 231 1.13 -16.80 -26.08
N GLY A 232 0.78 -16.86 -24.81
CA GLY A 232 0.55 -18.09 -24.08
C GLY A 232 -0.89 -18.58 -24.21
N GLU A 233 -1.36 -19.32 -23.21
CA GLU A 233 -2.71 -19.86 -23.15
C GLU A 233 -3.77 -18.73 -23.17
N GLU A 234 -4.82 -18.91 -23.96
CA GLU A 234 -5.90 -17.94 -24.17
C GLU A 234 -5.45 -16.53 -24.62
N GLY A 235 -4.26 -16.40 -25.19
CA GLY A 235 -3.71 -15.12 -25.63
C GLY A 235 -3.12 -14.25 -24.51
N TYR A 236 -3.03 -14.79 -23.30
CA TYR A 236 -2.33 -14.11 -22.20
C TYR A 236 -0.82 -14.27 -22.34
N PRO A 237 -0.01 -13.34 -21.79
CA PRO A 237 1.43 -13.52 -21.78
C PRO A 237 1.82 -14.71 -20.90
N ALA A 238 2.84 -15.47 -21.32
CA ALA A 238 3.32 -16.64 -20.59
C ALA A 238 3.74 -16.34 -19.14
N TYR A 239 4.11 -15.08 -18.86
CA TYR A 239 4.51 -14.61 -17.53
C TYR A 239 3.35 -14.14 -16.63
N LEU A 240 2.08 -14.29 -17.04
CA LEU A 240 0.93 -13.84 -16.26
C LEU A 240 0.94 -14.44 -14.84
N GLY A 241 1.12 -15.75 -14.74
CA GLY A 241 1.15 -16.46 -13.47
C GLY A 241 2.25 -15.94 -12.54
N SER A 242 3.45 -15.73 -13.06
CA SER A 242 4.57 -15.20 -12.28
C SER A 242 4.36 -13.74 -11.83
N ARG A 243 3.70 -12.93 -12.65
CA ARG A 243 3.34 -11.55 -12.28
C ARG A 243 2.31 -11.51 -11.16
N LEU A 244 1.29 -12.37 -11.24
CA LEU A 244 0.30 -12.52 -10.17
C LEU A 244 0.94 -12.99 -8.87
N ALA A 245 1.79 -14.02 -8.94
CA ALA A 245 2.52 -14.52 -7.78
C ALA A 245 3.39 -13.43 -7.13
N GLN A 246 4.15 -12.68 -7.92
CA GLN A 246 4.97 -11.56 -7.44
C GLN A 246 4.14 -10.48 -6.73
N PHE A 247 2.94 -10.20 -7.24
CA PHE A 247 2.03 -9.25 -6.59
C PHE A 247 1.53 -9.80 -5.25
N TYR A 248 1.07 -11.04 -5.22
CA TYR A 248 0.56 -11.65 -3.99
C TYR A 248 1.65 -11.86 -2.93
N GLU A 249 2.88 -12.16 -3.33
CA GLU A 249 4.02 -12.31 -2.42
C GLU A 249 4.41 -11.00 -1.72
N ARG A 250 4.00 -9.84 -2.22
CA ARG A 250 4.21 -8.55 -1.55
C ARG A 250 3.35 -8.38 -0.29
N ALA A 251 2.25 -9.13 -0.17
CA ALA A 251 1.50 -9.21 1.07
C ALA A 251 2.27 -10.03 2.11
N GLY A 252 2.18 -9.64 3.37
CA GLY A 252 2.80 -10.38 4.46
C GLY A 252 2.90 -9.57 5.74
N ARG A 253 3.05 -10.29 6.85
CA ARG A 253 3.54 -9.72 8.10
C ARG A 253 5.06 -9.67 8.03
N VAL A 254 5.63 -8.54 8.39
CA VAL A 254 7.07 -8.33 8.30
C VAL A 254 7.59 -7.58 9.52
N ILE A 255 8.85 -7.82 9.86
CA ILE A 255 9.61 -6.93 10.71
C ILE A 255 10.20 -5.85 9.78
N THR A 256 9.88 -4.61 10.04
CA THR A 256 10.31 -3.47 9.23
C THR A 256 11.80 -3.22 9.35
N LEU A 257 12.36 -2.43 8.44
CA LEU A 257 13.71 -1.90 8.59
C LEU A 257 13.78 -0.90 9.75
N GLY A 258 14.99 -0.65 10.22
CA GLY A 258 15.32 0.34 11.24
C GLY A 258 15.69 -0.26 12.58
N SER A 259 16.36 0.54 13.40
CA SER A 259 16.77 0.17 14.76
C SER A 259 15.56 -0.06 15.68
N ASP A 260 14.45 0.68 15.45
CA ASP A 260 13.17 0.52 16.12
C ASP A 260 12.25 -0.34 15.25
N SER A 261 12.63 -1.60 15.01
CA SER A 261 11.85 -2.51 14.16
C SER A 261 10.41 -2.67 14.66
N ARG A 262 9.46 -2.60 13.72
CA ARG A 262 8.02 -2.69 13.97
C ARG A 262 7.44 -3.90 13.24
N GLU A 263 6.39 -4.47 13.80
CA GLU A 263 5.63 -5.55 13.19
C GLU A 263 4.34 -5.05 12.55
#